data_a2b5f7d687ed84782fd5748b4a2992ea
#
_entry.id   a2b5f7d687ed84782fd5748b4a2992ea
#
_cell.length_a   1.000
_cell.length_b   1.000
_cell.length_c   1.000
_cell.angle_alpha   90.00
_cell.angle_beta   90.00
_cell.angle_gamma   90.00
#
_symmetry.space_group_name_H-M   'P 1'
#
loop_
_entity.id
_entity.type
_entity.pdbx_description
1 polymer ?
#
loop_
_entity_poly.entity_id
_entity_poly.type
_entity_poly.pdbx_seq_one_letter_code
_entity_poly.pdbx_strand_id
1 'polypeptide(L)'
;MSTEEFDPLRYETFAGAVVRALLERPMVPLEPLDRFEGAGVYAIFYKGALPFYRVISGRDIPIYVGQAIPEGGRKGGKGLGHQPGGVLYKRLRDHAKSIGQVKNLRAEDFSCRYLVVVPVWVSIAEEFLLKTYQPVWNHLVDGFGNHDPGRGRYDQENSLWDTLHEGRPWAKKLRARKESAGGISSRVEEFLNKLKRERPEIFREKA
;
A
#
# COMPACT_ATOMS: atom_id res chain seq x y z
N MET A 1 34.53 1.07 22.00
CA MET A 1 33.29 1.45 22.72
C MET A 1 32.18 1.46 21.71
N SER A 2 31.20 0.55 21.81
CA SER A 2 30.02 0.60 20.97
C SER A 2 29.17 1.76 21.50
N THR A 3 28.92 2.76 20.67
CA THR A 3 27.94 3.81 20.98
C THR A 3 26.56 3.18 20.80
N GLU A 4 25.95 2.80 21.91
CA GLU A 4 24.55 2.35 21.92
C GLU A 4 23.67 3.56 21.61
N GLU A 5 22.87 3.48 20.55
CA GLU A 5 21.97 4.56 20.15
C GLU A 5 20.80 4.62 21.15
N PHE A 6 20.61 5.79 21.74
CA PHE A 6 19.51 5.98 22.69
C PHE A 6 18.18 6.13 21.96
N ASP A 7 17.30 5.13 22.09
CA ASP A 7 15.91 5.20 21.62
C ASP A 7 14.95 5.43 22.81
N PRO A 8 14.50 6.67 23.05
CA PRO A 8 13.66 7.01 24.19
C PRO A 8 12.26 6.37 24.15
N LEU A 9 11.82 5.92 22.98
CA LEU A 9 10.47 5.38 22.80
C LEU A 9 10.43 3.89 22.45
N ARG A 10 11.60 3.24 22.35
CA ARG A 10 11.73 1.88 21.80
C ARG A 10 10.86 1.74 20.55
N TYR A 11 11.39 2.21 19.44
CA TYR A 11 10.74 2.28 18.13
C TYR A 11 9.86 1.05 17.81
N GLU A 12 10.34 -0.16 18.09
CA GLU A 12 9.60 -1.40 17.87
C GLU A 12 8.33 -1.48 18.71
N THR A 13 8.33 -0.97 19.92
CA THR A 13 7.16 -1.01 20.82
C THR A 13 6.07 -0.09 20.32
N PHE A 14 6.44 1.14 19.95
CA PHE A 14 5.51 2.13 19.43
C PHE A 14 4.95 1.69 18.07
N ALA A 15 5.81 1.35 17.14
CA ALA A 15 5.44 0.91 15.81
C ALA A 15 4.59 -0.36 15.84
N GLY A 16 4.93 -1.32 16.72
CA GLY A 16 4.14 -2.52 16.97
C GLY A 16 2.74 -2.23 17.52
N ALA A 17 2.58 -1.19 18.35
CA ALA A 17 1.26 -0.77 18.83
C ALA A 17 0.37 -0.23 17.72
N VAL A 18 0.92 0.59 16.80
CA VAL A 18 0.17 1.10 15.64
C VAL A 18 -0.23 -0.03 14.69
N VAL A 19 0.66 -0.99 14.43
CA VAL A 19 0.34 -2.16 13.60
C VAL A 19 -0.78 -2.98 14.21
N ARG A 20 -0.72 -3.26 15.52
CA ARG A 20 -1.81 -3.97 16.23
C ARG A 20 -3.12 -3.20 16.10
N ALA A 21 -3.11 -1.90 16.38
CA ALA A 21 -4.29 -1.05 16.28
C ALA A 21 -4.90 -1.03 14.87
N LEU A 22 -4.07 -1.05 13.82
CA LEU A 22 -4.56 -1.17 12.44
C LEU A 22 -5.17 -2.54 12.16
N LEU A 23 -4.52 -3.63 12.63
CA LEU A 23 -4.98 -4.99 12.38
C LEU A 23 -6.25 -5.36 13.18
N GLU A 24 -6.50 -4.67 14.28
CA GLU A 24 -7.74 -4.80 15.08
C GLU A 24 -8.91 -4.04 14.47
N ARG A 25 -8.66 -3.12 13.50
CA ARG A 25 -9.75 -2.46 12.79
C ARG A 25 -10.50 -3.45 11.92
N PRO A 26 -11.82 -3.28 11.78
CA PRO A 26 -12.60 -4.12 10.88
C PRO A 26 -12.07 -4.00 9.44
N MET A 27 -12.05 -5.13 8.74
CA MET A 27 -11.79 -5.14 7.31
C MET A 27 -13.06 -4.69 6.58
N VAL A 28 -12.96 -3.63 5.80
CA VAL A 28 -14.08 -3.05 5.05
C VAL A 28 -13.80 -3.16 3.55
N PRO A 29 -14.85 -3.22 2.69
CA PRO A 29 -14.66 -3.13 1.25
C PRO A 29 -13.88 -1.87 0.88
N LEU A 30 -13.00 -1.98 -0.13
CA LEU A 30 -12.30 -0.80 -0.65
C LEU A 30 -13.27 0.13 -1.40
N GLU A 31 -14.33 -0.43 -2.00
CA GLU A 31 -15.43 0.25 -2.68
C GLU A 31 -16.74 -0.54 -2.46
N PRO A 32 -17.84 0.04 -2.00
CA PRO A 32 -17.97 1.42 -1.52
C PRO A 32 -17.33 1.62 -0.15
N LEU A 33 -16.82 2.83 0.08
CA LEU A 33 -16.24 3.23 1.36
C LEU A 33 -16.96 4.48 1.89
N ASP A 34 -17.45 4.41 3.12
CA ASP A 34 -18.08 5.54 3.78
C ASP A 34 -17.08 6.69 4.02
N ARG A 35 -17.58 7.92 3.87
CA ARG A 35 -16.73 9.11 4.07
C ARG A 35 -16.34 9.26 5.54
N PHE A 36 -15.07 9.54 5.75
CA PHE A 36 -14.48 9.85 7.06
C PHE A 36 -13.40 10.91 6.92
N GLU A 37 -12.95 11.47 8.03
CA GLU A 37 -11.90 12.47 8.07
C GLU A 37 -10.69 11.95 8.84
N GLY A 38 -9.51 12.47 8.49
CA GLY A 38 -8.26 12.19 9.16
C GLY A 38 -7.11 11.94 8.20
N ALA A 39 -5.92 12.01 8.77
CA ALA A 39 -4.66 11.52 8.20
C ALA A 39 -4.35 10.16 8.83
N GLY A 40 -3.52 9.33 8.18
CA GLY A 40 -3.17 8.06 8.78
C GLY A 40 -2.56 7.08 7.82
N VAL A 41 -2.59 5.81 8.24
CA VAL A 41 -2.06 4.66 7.51
C VAL A 41 -3.18 3.71 7.11
N TYR A 42 -2.94 2.94 6.06
CA TYR A 42 -3.89 1.93 5.57
C TYR A 42 -3.15 0.75 4.96
N ALA A 43 -3.84 -0.37 4.95
CA ALA A 43 -3.43 -1.59 4.28
C ALA A 43 -4.55 -2.07 3.36
N ILE A 44 -4.21 -2.47 2.14
CA ILE A 44 -5.14 -3.02 1.15
C ILE A 44 -4.88 -4.51 1.04
N PHE A 45 -5.95 -5.30 1.02
CA PHE A 45 -5.93 -6.76 0.99
C PHE A 45 -6.63 -7.26 -0.27
N TYR A 46 -6.17 -8.40 -0.78
CA TYR A 46 -6.68 -9.03 -1.99
C TYR A 46 -7.33 -10.37 -1.69
N LYS A 47 -8.49 -10.62 -2.29
CA LYS A 47 -9.25 -11.88 -2.18
C LYS A 47 -9.69 -12.46 -3.54
N GLY A 48 -9.14 -11.95 -4.63
CA GLY A 48 -9.47 -12.39 -5.98
C GLY A 48 -8.74 -13.66 -6.43
N ALA A 49 -8.93 -14.03 -7.69
CA ALA A 49 -8.51 -15.32 -8.22
C ALA A 49 -7.25 -15.30 -9.12
N LEU A 50 -6.52 -14.16 -9.22
CA LEU A 50 -5.30 -14.13 -10.04
C LEU A 50 -4.26 -15.11 -9.50
N PRO A 51 -3.76 -16.05 -10.35
CA PRO A 51 -2.90 -17.14 -9.89
C PRO A 51 -1.65 -16.68 -9.15
N PHE A 52 -1.00 -15.63 -9.64
CA PHE A 52 0.25 -15.11 -9.07
C PHE A 52 0.08 -14.37 -7.73
N TYR A 53 -1.17 -14.06 -7.30
CA TYR A 53 -1.48 -13.56 -5.95
C TYR A 53 -2.10 -14.62 -5.03
N ARG A 54 -2.25 -15.86 -5.49
CA ARG A 54 -2.90 -16.94 -4.70
C ARG A 54 -2.32 -17.13 -3.31
N VAL A 55 -1.03 -16.90 -3.13
CA VAL A 55 -0.34 -17.07 -1.84
C VAL A 55 -0.88 -16.13 -0.76
N ILE A 56 -1.33 -14.93 -1.14
CA ILE A 56 -1.86 -13.92 -0.21
C ILE A 56 -3.38 -13.72 -0.30
N SER A 57 -4.02 -14.28 -1.33
CA SER A 57 -5.46 -14.13 -1.56
C SER A 57 -6.29 -14.65 -0.40
N GLY A 58 -7.22 -13.83 0.08
CA GLY A 58 -8.11 -14.16 1.21
C GLY A 58 -7.44 -14.19 2.58
N ARG A 59 -6.18 -13.77 2.68
CA ARG A 59 -5.41 -13.74 3.95
C ARG A 59 -5.27 -12.33 4.51
N ASP A 60 -4.95 -12.26 5.80
CA ASP A 60 -4.61 -10.99 6.50
C ASP A 60 -3.20 -10.48 6.16
N ILE A 61 -2.81 -10.60 4.88
CA ILE A 61 -1.53 -10.17 4.34
C ILE A 61 -1.80 -9.06 3.32
N PRO A 62 -1.35 -7.83 3.58
CA PRO A 62 -1.60 -6.73 2.67
C PRO A 62 -0.85 -6.90 1.35
N ILE A 63 -1.55 -6.64 0.24
CA ILE A 63 -0.94 -6.50 -1.08
C ILE A 63 -0.27 -5.14 -1.26
N TYR A 64 -0.77 -4.12 -0.55
CA TYR A 64 -0.27 -2.75 -0.53
C TYR A 64 -0.45 -2.10 0.84
N VAL A 65 0.50 -1.28 1.25
CA VAL A 65 0.45 -0.40 2.42
C VAL A 65 0.74 1.03 1.97
N GLY A 66 0.11 1.99 2.63
CA GLY A 66 0.35 3.40 2.34
C GLY A 66 -0.09 4.32 3.45
N GLN A 67 0.19 5.59 3.24
CA GLN A 67 -0.15 6.68 4.14
C GLN A 67 -0.85 7.83 3.42
N ALA A 68 -1.56 8.65 4.18
CA ALA A 68 -2.08 9.91 3.72
C ALA A 68 -1.89 10.99 4.78
N ILE A 69 -1.16 12.05 4.41
CA ILE A 69 -0.86 13.22 5.23
C ILE A 69 -1.27 14.47 4.45
N PRO A 70 -1.84 15.51 5.09
CA PRO A 70 -2.14 16.79 4.44
C PRO A 70 -0.91 17.40 3.78
N GLU A 71 -1.11 18.12 2.68
CA GLU A 71 -0.04 18.87 2.02
C GLU A 71 0.63 19.86 3.01
N GLY A 72 1.96 19.84 3.06
CA GLY A 72 2.75 20.64 4.02
C GLY A 72 3.03 19.95 5.35
N GLY A 73 2.36 18.86 5.70
CA GLY A 73 2.61 18.11 6.94
C GLY A 73 4.01 17.49 7.02
N ARG A 74 4.62 17.20 5.88
CA ARG A 74 6.00 16.69 5.79
C ARG A 74 7.08 17.75 6.07
N LYS A 75 6.75 19.04 6.07
CA LYS A 75 7.71 20.15 6.25
C LYS A 75 7.72 20.73 7.66
N GLY A 76 7.19 20.03 8.64
CA GLY A 76 7.34 20.36 10.08
C GLY A 76 6.64 21.63 10.57
N GLY A 77 6.05 22.45 9.71
CA GLY A 77 5.60 23.81 10.06
C GLY A 77 4.11 23.99 10.37
N LYS A 78 3.24 23.05 10.01
CA LYS A 78 1.78 23.22 10.13
C LYS A 78 1.03 22.00 10.69
N GLY A 79 1.73 21.02 11.23
CA GLY A 79 1.15 19.71 11.58
C GLY A 79 0.24 19.68 12.82
N LEU A 80 0.35 20.62 13.72
CA LEU A 80 -0.34 20.57 15.02
C LEU A 80 -1.64 21.39 15.07
N GLY A 81 -1.98 22.14 14.03
CA GLY A 81 -3.14 23.03 14.06
C GLY A 81 -4.12 22.90 12.87
N HIS A 82 -3.80 22.09 11.84
CA HIS A 82 -4.68 21.91 10.70
C HIS A 82 -5.53 20.65 10.86
N GLN A 83 -6.82 20.80 10.72
CA GLN A 83 -7.74 19.67 10.54
C GLN A 83 -7.29 18.89 9.29
N PRO A 84 -6.96 17.61 9.38
CA PRO A 84 -6.42 16.85 8.24
C PRO A 84 -7.43 16.62 7.10
N GLY A 85 -8.70 17.00 7.28
CA GLY A 85 -9.76 16.75 6.30
C GLY A 85 -9.85 15.28 5.91
N GLY A 86 -10.45 15.01 4.77
CA GLY A 86 -10.64 13.64 4.28
C GLY A 86 -9.46 13.09 3.45
N VAL A 87 -8.20 13.42 3.78
CA VAL A 87 -7.04 13.02 2.94
C VAL A 87 -6.86 11.51 2.85
N LEU A 88 -7.08 10.79 3.97
CA LEU A 88 -6.98 9.33 3.99
C LEU A 88 -8.10 8.68 3.20
N TYR A 89 -9.34 9.14 3.38
CA TYR A 89 -10.49 8.71 2.58
C TYR A 89 -10.27 8.95 1.08
N LYS A 90 -9.83 10.16 0.71
CA LYS A 90 -9.53 10.49 -0.69
C LYS A 90 -8.49 9.55 -1.28
N ARG A 91 -7.41 9.25 -0.53
CA ARG A 91 -6.35 8.36 -0.98
C ARG A 91 -6.85 6.94 -1.24
N LEU A 92 -7.68 6.39 -0.36
CA LEU A 92 -8.29 5.07 -0.54
C LEU A 92 -9.22 5.05 -1.77
N ARG A 93 -10.01 6.10 -1.99
CA ARG A 93 -10.83 6.25 -3.18
C ARG A 93 -10.02 6.35 -4.48
N ASP A 94 -8.88 7.04 -4.47
CA ASP A 94 -7.97 7.10 -5.62
C ASP A 94 -7.43 5.70 -5.96
N HIS A 95 -7.16 4.86 -4.95
CA HIS A 95 -6.77 3.47 -5.14
C HIS A 95 -7.90 2.61 -5.71
N ALA A 96 -9.11 2.73 -5.18
CA ALA A 96 -10.28 2.03 -5.72
C ALA A 96 -10.50 2.40 -7.20
N LYS A 97 -10.40 3.69 -7.54
CA LYS A 97 -10.47 4.17 -8.91
C LYS A 97 -9.37 3.57 -9.80
N SER A 98 -8.12 3.50 -9.32
CA SER A 98 -7.01 2.89 -10.06
C SER A 98 -7.26 1.42 -10.37
N ILE A 99 -7.79 0.67 -9.40
CA ILE A 99 -8.17 -0.74 -9.57
C ILE A 99 -9.31 -0.88 -10.58
N GLY A 100 -10.34 -0.04 -10.48
CA GLY A 100 -11.49 -0.06 -11.40
C GLY A 100 -11.17 0.33 -12.85
N GLN A 101 -9.99 0.91 -13.11
CA GLN A 101 -9.55 1.30 -14.45
C GLN A 101 -8.83 0.19 -15.21
N VAL A 102 -8.41 -0.88 -14.54
CA VAL A 102 -7.63 -1.95 -15.17
C VAL A 102 -8.47 -3.15 -15.53
N LYS A 103 -8.00 -3.97 -16.50
CA LYS A 103 -8.79 -5.02 -17.12
C LYS A 103 -8.87 -6.32 -16.31
N ASN A 104 -7.85 -6.58 -15.49
CA ASN A 104 -7.66 -7.88 -14.82
C ASN A 104 -7.83 -7.83 -13.30
N LEU A 105 -8.29 -6.70 -12.76
CA LEU A 105 -8.66 -6.55 -11.35
C LEU A 105 -10.13 -6.12 -11.23
N ARG A 106 -10.76 -6.47 -10.12
CA ARG A 106 -12.14 -6.12 -9.80
C ARG A 106 -12.16 -5.47 -8.44
N ALA A 107 -12.87 -4.35 -8.28
CA ALA A 107 -12.91 -3.61 -7.01
C ALA A 107 -13.43 -4.45 -5.84
N GLU A 108 -14.39 -5.36 -6.11
CA GLU A 108 -14.95 -6.28 -5.12
C GLU A 108 -13.94 -7.31 -4.57
N ASP A 109 -12.82 -7.53 -5.27
CA ASP A 109 -11.73 -8.40 -4.81
C ASP A 109 -10.81 -7.72 -3.80
N PHE A 110 -11.09 -6.47 -3.43
CA PHE A 110 -10.26 -5.72 -2.51
C PHE A 110 -11.01 -5.24 -1.29
N SER A 111 -10.32 -5.31 -0.17
CA SER A 111 -10.74 -4.74 1.11
C SER A 111 -9.59 -3.93 1.70
N CYS A 112 -9.90 -3.10 2.70
CA CYS A 112 -8.88 -2.33 3.39
C CYS A 112 -9.12 -2.30 4.89
N ARG A 113 -8.05 -2.06 5.63
CA ARG A 113 -8.05 -1.53 6.99
C ARG A 113 -7.38 -0.17 6.98
N TYR A 114 -7.88 0.75 7.74
CA TYR A 114 -7.27 2.06 7.91
C TYR A 114 -7.33 2.50 9.36
N LEU A 115 -6.35 3.31 9.74
CA LEU A 115 -6.22 3.88 11.06
C LEU A 115 -5.91 5.37 10.95
N VAL A 116 -6.78 6.19 11.52
CA VAL A 116 -6.50 7.62 11.68
C VAL A 116 -5.46 7.77 12.78
N VAL A 117 -4.35 8.43 12.45
CA VAL A 117 -3.18 8.58 13.32
C VAL A 117 -2.79 10.05 13.36
N VAL A 118 -2.33 10.53 14.50
CA VAL A 118 -1.75 11.88 14.62
C VAL A 118 -0.63 12.03 13.57
N PRO A 119 -0.63 13.12 12.76
CA PRO A 119 0.24 13.23 11.58
C PRO A 119 1.72 12.97 11.81
N VAL A 120 2.26 13.33 12.97
CA VAL A 120 3.67 13.11 13.31
C VAL A 120 4.07 11.64 13.33
N TRP A 121 3.13 10.73 13.59
CA TRP A 121 3.40 9.28 13.71
C TRP A 121 3.12 8.50 12.42
N VAL A 122 2.51 9.13 11.43
CA VAL A 122 2.02 8.43 10.23
C VAL A 122 3.16 7.77 9.45
N SER A 123 4.27 8.50 9.22
CA SER A 123 5.40 7.96 8.45
C SER A 123 6.10 6.82 9.16
N ILE A 124 6.23 6.89 10.49
CA ILE A 124 6.81 5.80 11.30
C ILE A 124 5.95 4.55 11.22
N ALA A 125 4.62 4.73 11.30
CA ALA A 125 3.67 3.62 11.20
C ALA A 125 3.71 2.94 9.82
N GLU A 126 3.76 3.72 8.73
CA GLU A 126 3.89 3.18 7.39
C GLU A 126 5.19 2.38 7.22
N GLU A 127 6.33 2.95 7.62
CA GLU A 127 7.64 2.31 7.51
C GLU A 127 7.65 0.95 8.22
N PHE A 128 7.08 0.89 9.43
CA PHE A 128 7.02 -0.36 10.18
C PHE A 128 6.11 -1.40 9.53
N LEU A 129 4.96 -0.98 8.98
CA LEU A 129 4.08 -1.86 8.20
C LEU A 129 4.79 -2.41 6.96
N LEU A 130 5.52 -1.56 6.22
CA LEU A 130 6.31 -1.96 5.06
C LEU A 130 7.39 -2.97 5.43
N LYS A 131 8.13 -2.74 6.52
CA LYS A 131 9.16 -3.65 7.02
C LYS A 131 8.57 -4.99 7.51
N THR A 132 7.40 -4.94 8.15
CA THR A 132 6.74 -6.13 8.69
C THR A 132 6.18 -7.03 7.60
N TYR A 133 5.46 -6.49 6.61
CA TYR A 133 4.70 -7.26 5.65
C TYR A 133 5.35 -7.40 4.28
N GLN A 134 6.27 -6.50 3.93
CA GLN A 134 6.88 -6.43 2.58
C GLN A 134 5.84 -6.60 1.46
N PRO A 135 4.79 -5.73 1.41
CA PRO A 135 3.69 -5.92 0.48
C PRO A 135 4.19 -5.89 -0.96
N VAL A 136 3.69 -6.78 -1.79
CA VAL A 136 4.23 -6.99 -3.15
C VAL A 136 4.11 -5.75 -4.05
N TRP A 137 3.08 -4.92 -3.87
CA TRP A 137 2.90 -3.68 -4.63
C TRP A 137 3.74 -2.49 -4.11
N ASN A 138 4.40 -2.66 -2.96
CA ASN A 138 5.36 -1.70 -2.46
C ASN A 138 6.81 -2.12 -2.77
N HIS A 139 7.10 -3.43 -2.70
CA HIS A 139 8.46 -3.95 -2.80
C HIS A 139 8.88 -4.40 -4.19
N LEU A 140 7.97 -5.00 -4.96
CA LEU A 140 8.30 -5.59 -6.25
C LEU A 140 7.58 -4.93 -7.42
N VAL A 141 6.27 -4.71 -7.30
CA VAL A 141 5.42 -4.19 -8.39
C VAL A 141 5.09 -2.74 -8.09
N ASP A 142 6.04 -1.85 -8.35
CA ASP A 142 5.89 -0.42 -8.13
C ASP A 142 4.86 0.22 -9.09
N GLY A 143 4.36 1.38 -8.71
CA GLY A 143 3.54 2.22 -9.58
C GLY A 143 2.04 2.24 -9.27
N PHE A 144 1.53 1.41 -8.34
CA PHE A 144 0.11 1.44 -7.97
C PHE A 144 -0.36 2.83 -7.50
N GLY A 145 0.44 3.48 -6.68
CA GLY A 145 0.16 4.82 -6.15
C GLY A 145 0.40 5.98 -7.13
N ASN A 146 0.83 5.71 -8.36
CA ASN A 146 1.14 6.75 -9.33
C ASN A 146 -0.13 7.42 -9.89
N HIS A 147 0.01 8.71 -10.21
CA HIS A 147 -0.95 9.51 -10.96
C HIS A 147 -0.41 9.82 -12.36
N ASP A 148 -1.28 10.39 -13.23
CA ASP A 148 -0.85 10.90 -14.54
C ASP A 148 0.34 11.87 -14.36
N PRO A 149 1.53 11.55 -14.88
CA PRO A 149 2.71 12.39 -14.71
C PRO A 149 2.64 13.70 -15.49
N GLY A 150 1.64 13.86 -16.38
CA GLY A 150 1.47 15.01 -17.27
C GLY A 150 2.32 14.93 -18.53
N ARG A 151 1.97 15.80 -19.52
CA ARG A 151 2.54 15.77 -20.88
C ARG A 151 4.06 15.82 -20.93
N GLY A 152 4.71 16.57 -20.03
CA GLY A 152 6.16 16.69 -20.00
C GLY A 152 6.92 15.46 -19.52
N ARG A 153 6.22 14.39 -19.12
CA ARG A 153 6.81 13.16 -18.58
C ARG A 153 6.31 11.88 -19.28
N TYR A 154 5.68 11.99 -20.45
CA TYR A 154 5.20 10.81 -21.18
C TYR A 154 6.32 10.00 -21.84
N ASP A 155 7.55 10.48 -21.86
CA ASP A 155 8.74 9.70 -22.26
C ASP A 155 9.19 8.67 -21.23
N GLN A 156 8.58 8.64 -20.05
CA GLN A 156 8.85 7.63 -19.05
C GLN A 156 8.30 6.25 -19.48
N GLU A 157 8.97 5.21 -19.02
CA GLU A 157 8.50 3.83 -19.19
C GLU A 157 7.33 3.54 -18.25
N ASN A 158 6.39 2.70 -18.66
CA ASN A 158 5.30 2.21 -17.82
C ASN A 158 5.86 1.59 -16.54
N SER A 159 5.18 1.81 -15.42
CA SER A 159 5.51 1.14 -14.17
C SER A 159 5.30 -0.37 -14.28
N LEU A 160 5.89 -1.14 -13.37
CA LEU A 160 5.62 -2.58 -13.31
C LEU A 160 4.14 -2.87 -13.08
N TRP A 161 3.49 -2.06 -12.24
CA TRP A 161 2.06 -2.21 -11.96
C TRP A 161 1.20 -1.96 -13.20
N ASP A 162 1.47 -0.90 -13.98
CA ASP A 162 0.73 -0.59 -15.20
C ASP A 162 0.95 -1.60 -16.32
N THR A 163 2.11 -2.26 -16.31
CA THR A 163 2.42 -3.33 -17.27
C THR A 163 1.72 -4.63 -16.89
N LEU A 164 1.67 -4.96 -15.60
CA LEU A 164 0.99 -6.16 -15.08
C LEU A 164 -0.53 -6.01 -15.10
N HIS A 165 -1.03 -4.81 -14.85
CA HIS A 165 -2.45 -4.45 -14.75
C HIS A 165 -2.78 -3.33 -15.73
N GLU A 166 -2.95 -3.71 -17.00
CA GLU A 166 -3.25 -2.73 -18.04
C GLU A 166 -4.64 -2.12 -17.90
N GLY A 167 -4.76 -0.81 -18.15
CA GLY A 167 -6.05 -0.16 -18.27
C GLY A 167 -6.09 1.31 -17.94
N ARG A 168 -5.23 1.81 -17.04
CA ARG A 168 -5.22 3.24 -16.69
C ARG A 168 -5.02 4.10 -17.95
N PRO A 169 -5.93 5.07 -18.22
CA PRO A 169 -5.94 5.79 -19.50
C PRO A 169 -4.63 6.54 -19.80
N TRP A 170 -3.98 7.07 -18.77
CA TRP A 170 -2.74 7.81 -18.94
C TRP A 170 -1.52 6.90 -19.16
N ALA A 171 -1.54 5.67 -18.63
CA ALA A 171 -0.44 4.73 -18.79
C ALA A 171 -0.20 4.35 -20.27
N LYS A 172 -1.26 4.38 -21.10
CA LYS A 172 -1.14 4.16 -22.56
C LYS A 172 -0.31 5.22 -23.28
N LYS A 173 -0.07 6.38 -22.66
CA LYS A 173 0.73 7.47 -23.22
C LYS A 173 2.22 7.33 -22.90
N LEU A 174 2.57 6.43 -21.97
CA LEU A 174 3.94 6.16 -21.59
C LEU A 174 4.57 5.14 -22.54
N ARG A 175 5.92 5.08 -22.54
CA ARG A 175 6.62 4.05 -23.32
C ARG A 175 6.34 2.67 -22.75
N ALA A 176 6.12 1.70 -23.64
CA ALA A 176 5.97 0.32 -23.25
C ALA A 176 7.24 -0.21 -22.56
N ARG A 177 7.07 -0.96 -21.49
CA ARG A 177 8.18 -1.63 -20.79
C ARG A 177 8.66 -2.82 -21.61
N LYS A 178 9.98 -3.10 -21.57
CA LYS A 178 10.56 -4.27 -22.21
C LYS A 178 10.15 -5.58 -21.55
N GLU A 179 10.00 -5.57 -20.22
CA GLU A 179 9.56 -6.74 -19.46
C GLU A 179 8.05 -6.96 -19.69
N SER A 180 7.69 -8.19 -20.03
CA SER A 180 6.28 -8.56 -20.27
C SER A 180 5.50 -8.76 -18.97
N ALA A 181 4.17 -8.61 -19.04
CA ALA A 181 3.28 -8.94 -17.92
C ALA A 181 3.46 -10.38 -17.40
N GLY A 182 3.75 -11.34 -18.30
CA GLY A 182 4.07 -12.73 -17.94
C GLY A 182 5.36 -12.85 -17.14
N GLY A 183 6.42 -12.11 -17.51
CA GLY A 183 7.67 -12.07 -16.74
C GLY A 183 7.46 -11.47 -15.35
N ILE A 184 6.70 -10.36 -15.27
CA ILE A 184 6.39 -9.72 -13.99
C ILE A 184 5.56 -10.66 -13.10
N SER A 185 4.54 -11.32 -13.63
CA SER A 185 3.69 -12.24 -12.84
C SER A 185 4.47 -13.43 -12.28
N SER A 186 5.42 -13.98 -13.04
CA SER A 186 6.32 -15.05 -12.55
C SER A 186 7.19 -14.58 -11.39
N ARG A 187 7.73 -13.37 -11.48
CA ARG A 187 8.52 -12.75 -10.39
C ARG A 187 7.67 -12.50 -9.14
N VAL A 188 6.41 -12.09 -9.31
CA VAL A 188 5.46 -11.92 -8.20
C VAL A 188 5.23 -13.24 -7.48
N GLU A 189 4.98 -14.31 -8.23
CA GLU A 189 4.76 -15.63 -7.64
C GLU A 189 6.00 -16.13 -6.89
N GLU A 190 7.17 -15.97 -7.47
CA GLU A 190 8.45 -16.32 -6.83
C GLU A 190 8.66 -15.51 -5.55
N PHE A 191 8.47 -14.19 -5.60
CA PHE A 191 8.61 -13.29 -4.44
C PHE A 191 7.69 -13.71 -3.30
N LEU A 192 6.40 -13.93 -3.57
CA LEU A 192 5.43 -14.30 -2.54
C LEU A 192 5.70 -15.69 -1.95
N ASN A 193 6.13 -16.64 -2.77
CA ASN A 193 6.52 -17.97 -2.29
C ASN A 193 7.80 -17.91 -1.44
N LYS A 194 8.78 -17.06 -1.81
CA LYS A 194 9.97 -16.79 -1.01
C LYS A 194 9.60 -16.16 0.32
N LEU A 195 8.80 -15.11 0.31
CA LEU A 195 8.33 -14.41 1.51
C LEU A 195 7.62 -15.37 2.48
N LYS A 196 6.78 -16.27 1.97
CA LYS A 196 6.11 -17.29 2.78
C LYS A 196 7.09 -18.26 3.45
N ARG A 197 8.19 -18.62 2.79
CA ARG A 197 9.22 -19.49 3.37
C ARG A 197 10.07 -18.77 4.42
N GLU A 198 10.44 -17.51 4.15
CA GLU A 198 11.34 -16.74 5.01
C GLU A 198 10.61 -16.09 6.20
N ARG A 199 9.33 -15.79 6.06
CA ARG A 199 8.51 -15.10 7.05
C ARG A 199 7.19 -15.84 7.33
N PRO A 200 7.24 -17.12 7.75
CA PRO A 200 6.03 -17.94 7.96
C PRO A 200 5.10 -17.34 9.03
N GLU A 201 5.63 -16.53 9.94
CA GLU A 201 4.87 -15.90 11.02
C GLU A 201 3.78 -14.95 10.51
N ILE A 202 3.99 -14.26 9.37
CA ILE A 202 2.99 -13.35 8.81
C ILE A 202 1.88 -14.11 8.05
N PHE A 203 2.09 -15.41 7.75
CA PHE A 203 1.13 -16.26 7.04
C PHE A 203 0.32 -17.18 7.98
N ARG A 204 0.60 -17.16 9.29
CA ARG A 204 -0.20 -17.89 10.27
C ARG A 204 -1.55 -17.23 10.42
N GLU A 205 -2.60 -18.00 10.36
CA GLU A 205 -3.95 -17.53 10.71
C GLU A 205 -3.93 -17.11 12.18
N LYS A 206 -4.53 -15.97 12.49
CA LYS A 206 -4.76 -15.58 13.88
C LYS A 206 -5.81 -16.55 14.42
N ALA A 207 -5.43 -17.30 15.46
CA ALA A 207 -6.34 -18.13 16.21
C ALA A 207 -7.44 -17.31 16.88
#